data_af71cc7844bc9a74cbc79b9ca00ea9f1
#
_entry.id   af71cc7844bc9a74cbc79b9ca00ea9f1
#
_cell.length_a   1.000
_cell.length_b   1.000
_cell.length_c   1.000
_cell.angle_alpha   90.00
_cell.angle_beta   90.00
_cell.angle_gamma   90.00
#
_symmetry.space_group_name_H-M   'P 1'
#
loop_
_entity.id
_entity.type
_entity.pdbx_description
1 polymer ?
#
loop_
_entity_poly.entity_id
_entity_poly.type
_entity_poly.pdbx_seq_one_letter_code
_entity_poly.pdbx_strand_id
1 'polypeptide(L)'
;MRHKLIVMAVVAALSISTPAFAAENIVGNGASFPANLIDECKASYAKSTGNLVTYSANGSGAGKTSSDKGIGDFWFSDSAHTASTKKPSIIHIPVVAAPIAVMHNLPGXRQVYLSSTTVAKIFAGEITMWNDPAIKADNNRKVKEIIYKKDKNGNLIKDKDGNPVVLKTVSKSIVYTLPNQKIKVVFRLDNSGTTNNFVRYMKAFSPNTWTKPVSDSFSTSFPGNINDLGNIGRVVGANQSQGVATLASKTKYSITYAEVSFAKFYGLKVANIGNASGNFVEPNSANVSAFLGEAKIDSNNILSYDYSTKEPGAYPLGIVSYLLADTSGKNKEAVKQWAKYLVSPECVNAKPELGFALITGKFLEFINKQISRL
;
A
#
# COMPACT_ATOMS: atom_id res chain seq x y z
N MET A 1 -63.88 5.90 62.26
CA MET A 1 -63.59 6.05 60.84
C MET A 1 -62.13 6.44 60.67
N ARG A 2 -61.30 5.53 60.21
CA ARG A 2 -59.85 5.79 60.04
C ARG A 2 -59.62 6.19 58.58
N HIS A 3 -59.15 7.39 58.34
CA HIS A 3 -58.77 7.87 57.00
C HIS A 3 -57.34 7.42 56.70
N LYS A 4 -57.16 6.63 55.66
CA LYS A 4 -55.83 6.25 55.16
C LYS A 4 -55.37 7.31 54.15
N LEU A 5 -54.31 8.03 54.46
CA LEU A 5 -53.64 8.89 53.48
C LEU A 5 -52.77 8.01 52.57
N ILE A 6 -53.06 8.07 51.29
CA ILE A 6 -52.23 7.47 50.24
C ILE A 6 -51.23 8.54 49.78
N VAL A 7 -49.95 8.31 50.08
CA VAL A 7 -48.84 9.18 49.57
C VAL A 7 -48.43 8.65 48.22
N MET A 8 -48.73 9.41 47.17
CA MET A 8 -48.32 9.07 45.82
C MET A 8 -46.92 9.63 45.58
N ALA A 9 -45.92 8.75 45.52
CA ALA A 9 -44.53 9.12 45.19
C ALA A 9 -44.43 9.35 43.70
N VAL A 10 -44.21 10.58 43.27
CA VAL A 10 -43.92 10.91 41.87
C VAL A 10 -42.42 10.67 41.65
N VAL A 11 -42.10 9.61 40.91
CA VAL A 11 -40.73 9.36 40.49
C VAL A 11 -40.50 10.18 39.22
N ALA A 12 -39.77 11.27 39.38
CA ALA A 12 -39.32 12.07 38.27
C ALA A 12 -38.15 11.30 37.58
N ALA A 13 -38.42 10.69 36.46
CA ALA A 13 -37.40 10.08 35.62
C ALA A 13 -36.59 11.21 34.96
N LEU A 14 -35.39 11.46 35.50
CA LEU A 14 -34.41 12.32 34.86
C LEU A 14 -33.89 11.58 33.62
N SER A 15 -34.45 11.88 32.46
CA SER A 15 -33.89 11.47 31.18
C SER A 15 -32.58 12.22 30.98
N ILE A 16 -31.48 11.53 31.26
CA ILE A 16 -30.15 12.03 30.91
C ILE A 16 -30.06 11.91 29.40
N SER A 17 -30.36 13.01 28.70
CA SER A 17 -30.09 13.09 27.27
C SER A 17 -28.59 13.15 27.09
N THR A 18 -27.97 12.03 26.72
CA THR A 18 -26.61 12.05 26.20
C THR A 18 -26.63 12.97 24.98
N PRO A 19 -25.71 13.94 24.90
CA PRO A 19 -25.66 14.74 23.68
C PRO A 19 -25.37 13.80 22.51
N ALA A 20 -26.33 13.70 21.61
CA ALA A 20 -26.10 13.03 20.33
C ALA A 20 -25.17 13.96 19.56
N PHE A 21 -23.89 13.62 19.52
CA PHE A 21 -22.96 14.30 18.63
C PHE A 21 -23.50 14.13 17.22
N ALA A 22 -23.68 15.23 16.50
CA ALA A 22 -24.10 15.19 15.10
C ALA A 22 -23.06 14.38 14.33
N ALA A 23 -23.55 13.46 13.49
CA ALA A 23 -22.68 12.65 12.65
C ALA A 23 -21.83 13.57 11.78
N GLU A 24 -20.52 13.36 11.80
CA GLU A 24 -19.58 14.14 11.00
C GLU A 24 -19.27 13.38 9.71
N ASN A 25 -19.36 14.12 8.59
CA ASN A 25 -19.06 13.59 7.27
C ASN A 25 -17.77 14.23 6.79
N ILE A 26 -16.79 13.41 6.44
CA ILE A 26 -15.53 13.90 5.88
C ILE A 26 -15.31 13.32 4.48
N VAL A 27 -14.71 14.14 3.63
CA VAL A 27 -14.48 13.81 2.23
C VAL A 27 -12.98 13.81 1.96
N GLY A 28 -12.48 12.70 1.42
CA GLY A 28 -11.09 12.59 1.03
C GLY A 28 -10.91 12.16 -0.41
N ASN A 29 -9.70 12.36 -0.92
CA ASN A 29 -9.35 11.87 -2.25
C ASN A 29 -7.83 11.65 -2.35
N GLY A 30 -7.39 11.03 -3.45
CA GLY A 30 -5.98 10.86 -3.70
C GLY A 30 -5.57 9.46 -4.12
N ALA A 31 -4.48 8.95 -3.55
CA ALA A 31 -3.86 7.69 -3.95
C ALA A 31 -4.87 6.54 -4.04
N SER A 32 -4.76 5.75 -5.10
CA SER A 32 -5.58 4.53 -5.23
C SER A 32 -4.98 3.32 -4.52
N PHE A 33 -3.76 3.43 -4.02
CA PHE A 33 -3.07 2.36 -3.29
C PHE A 33 -3.85 1.94 -2.01
N PRO A 34 -4.30 2.86 -1.14
CA PRO A 34 -5.02 2.46 0.08
C PRO A 34 -6.51 2.21 -0.13
N ALA A 35 -7.04 2.33 -1.35
CA ALA A 35 -8.49 2.39 -1.60
C ALA A 35 -9.24 1.18 -1.04
N ASN A 36 -8.71 -0.04 -1.24
CA ASN A 36 -9.41 -1.25 -0.80
C ASN A 36 -9.47 -1.35 0.74
N LEU A 37 -8.44 -0.86 1.45
CA LEU A 37 -8.49 -0.78 2.92
C LEU A 37 -9.50 0.27 3.36
N ILE A 38 -9.47 1.44 2.74
CA ILE A 38 -10.41 2.53 3.06
C ILE A 38 -11.86 2.05 2.87
N ASP A 39 -12.15 1.37 1.74
CA ASP A 39 -13.48 0.87 1.44
C ASP A 39 -13.93 -0.18 2.47
N GLU A 40 -13.03 -1.03 2.93
CA GLU A 40 -13.34 -2.01 3.96
C GLU A 40 -13.61 -1.34 5.31
N CYS A 41 -12.79 -0.36 5.68
CA CYS A 41 -12.83 0.25 7.01
C CYS A 41 -13.96 1.29 7.17
N LYS A 42 -14.33 2.02 6.11
CA LYS A 42 -15.31 3.11 6.22
C LYS A 42 -16.69 2.62 6.70
N ALA A 43 -17.09 1.41 6.29
CA ALA A 43 -18.39 0.86 6.68
C ALA A 43 -18.43 0.50 8.18
N SER A 44 -17.38 -0.15 8.68
CA SER A 44 -17.29 -0.49 10.11
C SER A 44 -17.07 0.75 10.96
N TYR A 45 -16.33 1.73 10.45
CA TYR A 45 -16.16 3.03 11.11
C TYR A 45 -17.50 3.75 11.27
N ALA A 46 -18.29 3.80 10.20
CA ALA A 46 -19.63 4.43 10.24
C ALA A 46 -20.54 3.72 11.25
N LYS A 47 -20.50 2.39 11.27
CA LYS A 47 -21.31 1.60 12.20
C LYS A 47 -20.94 1.86 13.66
N SER A 48 -19.64 2.04 13.96
CA SER A 48 -19.18 2.22 15.34
C SER A 48 -19.27 3.67 15.83
N THR A 49 -19.20 4.67 14.94
CA THR A 49 -19.12 6.07 15.32
C THR A 49 -20.30 6.92 14.85
N GLY A 50 -21.03 6.46 13.84
CA GLY A 50 -22.03 7.27 13.16
C GLY A 50 -21.46 8.22 12.11
N ASN A 51 -20.13 8.35 12.04
CA ASN A 51 -19.46 9.28 11.12
C ASN A 51 -19.29 8.63 9.74
N LEU A 52 -19.41 9.43 8.68
CA LEU A 52 -19.29 8.94 7.30
C LEU A 52 -17.99 9.43 6.67
N VAL A 53 -17.35 8.52 5.94
CA VAL A 53 -16.14 8.83 5.17
C VAL A 53 -16.43 8.56 3.70
N THR A 54 -16.22 9.57 2.87
CA THR A 54 -16.27 9.44 1.41
C THR A 54 -14.84 9.55 0.87
N TYR A 55 -14.45 8.66 -0.03
CA TYR A 55 -13.11 8.67 -0.60
C TYR A 55 -13.13 8.43 -2.09
N SER A 56 -12.42 9.29 -2.84
CA SER A 56 -12.26 9.18 -4.29
C SER A 56 -10.80 8.82 -4.62
N ALA A 57 -10.59 7.61 -5.12
CA ALA A 57 -9.26 7.07 -5.43
C ALA A 57 -8.82 7.52 -6.83
N ASN A 58 -8.37 8.78 -6.95
CA ASN A 58 -8.05 9.42 -8.23
C ASN A 58 -6.55 9.67 -8.47
N GLY A 59 -5.70 9.10 -7.62
CA GLY A 59 -4.24 9.13 -7.78
C GLY A 59 -3.56 10.13 -6.83
N SER A 60 -2.29 9.83 -6.48
CA SER A 60 -1.51 10.67 -5.55
C SER A 60 -1.37 12.11 -6.03
N GLY A 61 -1.15 12.30 -7.34
CA GLY A 61 -1.05 13.64 -7.90
C GLY A 61 -2.31 14.47 -7.69
N ALA A 62 -3.48 13.84 -7.88
CA ALA A 62 -4.78 14.49 -7.63
C ALA A 62 -4.93 14.83 -6.15
N GLY A 63 -4.54 13.91 -5.25
CA GLY A 63 -4.59 14.16 -3.81
C GLY A 63 -3.74 15.36 -3.40
N LYS A 64 -2.50 15.43 -3.89
CA LYS A 64 -1.61 16.57 -3.61
C LYS A 64 -2.22 17.88 -4.11
N THR A 65 -2.73 17.90 -5.35
CA THR A 65 -3.34 19.09 -5.94
C THR A 65 -4.58 19.53 -5.14
N SER A 66 -5.41 18.58 -4.71
CA SER A 66 -6.59 18.87 -3.90
C SER A 66 -6.21 19.45 -2.54
N SER A 67 -5.13 18.92 -1.92
CA SER A 67 -4.66 19.42 -0.62
C SER A 67 -4.17 20.87 -0.73
N ASP A 68 -3.46 21.20 -1.82
CA ASP A 68 -3.00 22.57 -2.07
C ASP A 68 -4.18 23.55 -2.20
N LYS A 69 -5.28 23.08 -2.81
CA LYS A 69 -6.47 23.89 -3.04
C LYS A 69 -7.45 23.86 -1.85
N GLY A 70 -7.25 22.95 -0.88
CA GLY A 70 -8.18 22.78 0.23
C GLY A 70 -9.51 22.15 -0.21
N ILE A 71 -9.50 21.30 -1.23
CA ILE A 71 -10.69 20.62 -1.73
C ILE A 71 -10.79 19.25 -1.02
N GLY A 72 -11.75 19.13 -0.11
CA GLY A 72 -11.90 17.96 0.76
C GLY A 72 -11.31 18.20 2.14
N ASP A 73 -11.34 17.19 2.98
CA ASP A 73 -10.93 17.27 4.38
C ASP A 73 -9.60 16.55 4.64
N PHE A 74 -9.29 15.52 3.81
CA PHE A 74 -8.05 14.75 3.91
C PHE A 74 -7.68 14.19 2.54
N TRP A 75 -6.40 13.87 2.38
CA TRP A 75 -5.90 13.40 1.09
C TRP A 75 -4.91 12.26 1.30
N PHE A 76 -4.74 11.42 0.27
CA PHE A 76 -3.73 10.37 0.34
C PHE A 76 -2.72 10.50 -0.80
N SER A 77 -1.45 10.25 -0.46
CA SER A 77 -0.38 10.13 -1.44
C SER A 77 0.63 9.08 -1.00
N ASP A 78 1.05 8.21 -1.92
CA ASP A 78 2.10 7.21 -1.62
C ASP A 78 3.50 7.80 -1.82
N SER A 79 3.60 9.00 -2.38
CA SER A 79 4.86 9.74 -2.51
C SER A 79 4.77 11.05 -1.72
N ALA A 80 5.90 11.51 -1.22
CA ALA A 80 5.95 12.75 -0.44
C ALA A 80 5.44 13.94 -1.26
N HIS A 81 4.71 14.84 -0.61
CA HIS A 81 4.30 16.13 -1.18
C HIS A 81 5.33 17.17 -0.76
N THR A 82 6.29 17.43 -1.65
CA THR A 82 7.39 18.36 -1.40
C THR A 82 7.34 19.60 -2.29
N ALA A 83 6.24 19.77 -3.05
CA ALA A 83 6.09 20.92 -3.93
C ALA A 83 6.00 22.22 -3.12
N SER A 84 6.47 23.31 -3.71
CA SER A 84 6.41 24.64 -3.09
C SER A 84 4.97 25.12 -2.87
N THR A 85 4.00 24.51 -3.57
CA THR A 85 2.57 24.80 -3.40
C THR A 85 1.98 24.21 -2.12
N LYS A 86 2.67 23.25 -1.49
CA LYS A 86 2.16 22.59 -0.28
C LYS A 86 2.03 23.61 0.86
N LYS A 87 0.83 23.73 1.41
CA LYS A 87 0.60 24.60 2.57
C LYS A 87 1.42 24.12 3.78
N PRO A 88 2.02 25.04 4.55
CA PRO A 88 2.77 24.64 5.76
C PRO A 88 1.96 23.84 6.78
N SER A 89 0.64 24.05 6.83
CA SER A 89 -0.27 23.34 7.74
C SER A 89 -0.54 21.90 7.32
N ILE A 90 -0.20 21.51 6.09
CA ILE A 90 -0.37 20.12 5.61
C ILE A 90 0.80 19.29 6.11
N ILE A 91 0.49 18.24 6.87
CA ILE A 91 1.50 17.29 7.38
C ILE A 91 1.30 15.92 6.75
N HIS A 92 2.38 15.16 6.69
CA HIS A 92 2.37 13.75 6.25
C HIS A 92 2.17 12.86 7.48
N ILE A 93 1.23 11.92 7.42
CA ILE A 93 1.06 10.90 8.46
C ILE A 93 1.03 9.54 7.77
N PRO A 94 2.07 8.69 7.92
CA PRO A 94 2.13 7.39 7.23
C PRO A 94 1.22 6.37 7.90
N VAL A 95 -0.05 6.28 7.47
CA VAL A 95 -1.09 5.52 8.19
C VAL A 95 -1.43 4.16 7.54
N VAL A 96 -1.05 3.92 6.28
CA VAL A 96 -1.35 2.65 5.61
C VAL A 96 -0.03 2.03 5.15
N ALA A 97 0.19 0.76 5.49
CA ALA A 97 1.37 0.01 5.07
C ALA A 97 0.92 -1.22 4.28
N ALA A 98 1.52 -1.45 3.10
CA ALA A 98 1.17 -2.59 2.25
C ALA A 98 2.25 -2.81 1.18
N PRO A 99 2.26 -3.98 0.53
CA PRO A 99 3.20 -4.18 -0.58
C PRO A 99 2.65 -3.66 -1.89
N ILE A 100 3.53 -3.06 -2.69
CA ILE A 100 3.30 -2.97 -4.14
C ILE A 100 3.62 -4.35 -4.69
N ALA A 101 2.64 -5.04 -5.22
CA ALA A 101 2.85 -6.36 -5.82
C ALA A 101 3.18 -6.21 -7.31
N VAL A 102 4.15 -7.00 -7.76
CA VAL A 102 4.37 -7.19 -9.20
C VAL A 102 3.41 -8.30 -9.62
N MET A 103 2.39 -7.93 -10.38
CA MET A 103 1.28 -8.79 -10.75
C MET A 103 1.39 -9.22 -12.21
N HIS A 104 0.92 -10.44 -12.54
CA HIS A 104 0.99 -10.91 -13.91
C HIS A 104 -0.22 -11.75 -14.30
N ASN A 105 -0.46 -11.82 -15.60
CA ASN A 105 -1.50 -12.64 -16.20
C ASN A 105 -0.87 -13.73 -17.08
N LEU A 106 0.09 -14.46 -16.49
CA LEU A 106 0.76 -15.57 -17.16
C LEU A 106 -0.11 -16.84 -16.99
N PRO A 107 -0.54 -17.50 -18.05
CA PRO A 107 -1.34 -18.73 -17.92
C PRO A 107 -0.58 -19.85 -17.21
N GLY A 108 -1.32 -20.63 -16.46
CA GLY A 108 -0.77 -21.72 -15.66
C GLY A 108 -0.49 -21.28 -14.22
N UNK A 109 -0.36 -21.91 -13.49
CA UNK A 109 -0.38 -21.52 -12.20
C UNK A 109 0.78 -21.65 -11.45
N ARG A 110 1.63 -21.40 -11.90
CA ARG A 110 2.80 -21.62 -11.04
C ARG A 110 3.28 -20.32 -10.46
N GLN A 111 3.90 -20.39 -9.31
CA GLN A 111 4.53 -19.24 -8.68
C GLN A 111 5.70 -18.76 -9.53
N VAL A 112 5.70 -17.47 -9.88
CA VAL A 112 6.77 -16.83 -10.63
C VAL A 112 7.70 -16.10 -9.66
N TYR A 113 9.00 -16.25 -9.87
CA TYR A 113 10.05 -15.60 -9.09
C TYR A 113 10.79 -14.63 -10.01
N LEU A 114 10.99 -13.39 -9.56
CA LEU A 114 11.68 -12.36 -10.34
C LEU A 114 12.68 -11.65 -9.42
N SER A 115 13.96 -11.71 -9.76
CA SER A 115 14.93 -10.88 -9.05
C SER A 115 14.60 -9.40 -9.28
N SER A 116 14.98 -8.55 -8.35
CA SER A 116 14.71 -7.11 -8.47
C SER A 116 15.32 -6.51 -9.73
N THR A 117 16.48 -6.99 -10.14
CA THR A 117 17.11 -6.58 -11.40
C THR A 117 16.27 -7.04 -12.61
N THR A 118 15.74 -8.27 -12.56
CA THR A 118 14.86 -8.78 -13.64
C THR A 118 13.59 -7.91 -13.75
N VAL A 119 12.96 -7.58 -12.61
CA VAL A 119 11.78 -6.69 -12.61
C VAL A 119 12.15 -5.36 -13.27
N ALA A 120 13.24 -4.74 -12.84
CA ALA A 120 13.66 -3.44 -13.36
C ALA A 120 13.87 -3.47 -14.87
N LYS A 121 14.47 -4.54 -15.39
CA LYS A 121 14.74 -4.71 -16.83
C LYS A 121 13.46 -4.99 -17.64
N ILE A 122 12.50 -5.73 -17.06
CA ILE A 122 11.21 -5.96 -17.72
C ILE A 122 10.49 -4.62 -17.91
N PHE A 123 10.38 -3.84 -16.85
CA PHE A 123 9.66 -2.56 -16.92
C PHE A 123 10.40 -1.49 -17.73
N ALA A 124 11.71 -1.63 -17.90
CA ALA A 124 12.51 -0.76 -18.77
C ALA A 124 12.41 -1.15 -20.25
N GLY A 125 11.89 -2.34 -20.56
CA GLY A 125 11.82 -2.85 -21.93
C GLY A 125 13.10 -3.52 -22.43
N GLU A 126 14.06 -3.79 -21.53
CA GLU A 126 15.27 -4.56 -21.86
C GLU A 126 14.93 -6.05 -21.97
N ILE A 127 14.05 -6.54 -21.10
CA ILE A 127 13.54 -7.92 -21.16
C ILE A 127 12.11 -7.84 -21.70
N THR A 128 11.90 -8.43 -22.89
CA THR A 128 10.61 -8.33 -23.59
C THR A 128 9.89 -9.67 -23.77
N MET A 129 10.54 -10.79 -23.38
CA MET A 129 10.00 -12.15 -23.56
C MET A 129 9.94 -12.86 -22.23
N TRP A 130 8.84 -13.60 -22.00
CA TRP A 130 8.71 -14.39 -20.75
C TRP A 130 9.78 -15.48 -20.62
N ASN A 131 10.25 -16.04 -21.74
CA ASN A 131 11.31 -17.06 -21.73
C ASN A 131 12.73 -16.49 -21.81
N ASP A 132 12.90 -15.22 -21.45
CA ASP A 132 14.23 -14.58 -21.38
C ASP A 132 15.15 -15.37 -20.44
N PRO A 133 16.45 -15.47 -20.73
CA PRO A 133 17.40 -16.18 -19.88
C PRO A 133 17.41 -15.69 -18.42
N ALA A 134 17.23 -14.38 -18.15
CA ALA A 134 17.20 -13.86 -16.79
C ALA A 134 15.98 -14.38 -16.02
N ILE A 135 14.80 -14.38 -16.66
CA ILE A 135 13.59 -14.91 -16.02
C ILE A 135 13.72 -16.43 -15.81
N LYS A 136 14.30 -17.13 -16.80
CA LYS A 136 14.56 -18.58 -16.67
C LYS A 136 15.50 -18.85 -15.46
N ALA A 137 16.55 -18.05 -15.30
CA ALA A 137 17.49 -18.24 -14.17
C ALA A 137 16.78 -18.03 -12.82
N ASP A 138 15.90 -17.04 -12.74
CA ASP A 138 15.13 -16.80 -11.51
C ASP A 138 14.17 -17.96 -11.20
N ASN A 139 13.69 -18.70 -12.22
CA ASN A 139 12.65 -19.72 -12.10
C ASN A 139 13.13 -21.16 -12.26
N ASN A 140 14.42 -21.40 -12.44
CA ASN A 140 15.02 -22.75 -12.50
C ASN A 140 16.17 -22.84 -11.53
N ARG A 141 15.84 -22.70 -10.23
CA ARG A 141 16.85 -22.65 -9.16
C ARG A 141 16.23 -23.03 -7.83
N LYS A 142 17.08 -23.19 -6.83
CA LYS A 142 16.60 -23.30 -5.45
C LYS A 142 16.31 -21.89 -4.92
N VAL A 143 15.13 -21.73 -4.37
CA VAL A 143 14.71 -20.46 -3.74
C VAL A 143 14.51 -20.70 -2.24
N LYS A 144 14.75 -19.67 -1.46
CA LYS A 144 14.50 -19.71 -0.01
C LYS A 144 13.13 -19.09 0.27
N GLU A 145 12.37 -19.80 1.10
CA GLU A 145 11.06 -19.34 1.57
C GLU A 145 11.12 -19.16 3.07
N ILE A 146 10.77 -17.97 3.55
CA ILE A 146 10.80 -17.66 4.98
C ILE A 146 9.42 -17.91 5.56
N ILE A 147 9.36 -18.73 6.61
CA ILE A 147 8.13 -19.05 7.32
C ILE A 147 8.20 -18.37 8.69
N TYR A 148 7.21 -17.56 9.00
CA TYR A 148 7.14 -16.82 10.25
C TYR A 148 6.31 -17.56 11.29
N LYS A 149 6.63 -17.34 12.56
CA LYS A 149 5.87 -17.90 13.69
C LYS A 149 4.48 -17.26 13.75
N LYS A 150 3.48 -18.08 14.03
CA LYS A 150 2.10 -17.64 14.24
C LYS A 150 1.58 -18.15 15.56
N ASP A 151 0.66 -17.40 16.17
CA ASP A 151 -0.03 -17.83 17.37
C ASP A 151 -1.17 -18.82 17.00
N LYS A 152 -1.91 -19.30 18.02
CA LYS A 152 -3.02 -20.24 17.82
C LYS A 152 -4.18 -19.69 16.97
N ASN A 153 -4.24 -18.36 16.80
CA ASN A 153 -5.27 -17.70 16.00
C ASN A 153 -4.78 -17.37 14.59
N GLY A 154 -3.53 -17.73 14.26
CA GLY A 154 -2.94 -17.49 12.94
C GLY A 154 -2.25 -16.13 12.81
N ASN A 155 -2.21 -15.31 13.85
CA ASN A 155 -1.54 -14.00 13.82
C ASN A 155 -0.03 -14.16 13.94
N LEU A 156 0.71 -13.26 13.29
CA LEU A 156 2.16 -13.27 13.36
C LEU A 156 2.64 -12.94 14.77
N ILE A 157 3.55 -13.76 15.28
CA ILE A 157 4.26 -13.46 16.52
C ILE A 157 5.35 -12.45 16.19
N LYS A 158 5.41 -11.36 16.95
CA LYS A 158 6.39 -10.30 16.75
C LYS A 158 7.36 -10.23 17.94
N ASP A 159 8.55 -9.74 17.66
CA ASP A 159 9.54 -9.49 18.70
C ASP A 159 9.27 -8.15 19.40
N LYS A 160 10.16 -7.78 20.34
CA LYS A 160 10.05 -6.54 21.13
C LYS A 160 10.10 -5.26 20.28
N ASP A 161 10.65 -5.36 19.07
CA ASP A 161 10.77 -4.22 18.15
C ASP A 161 9.64 -4.22 17.11
N GLY A 162 8.69 -5.17 17.20
CA GLY A 162 7.53 -5.25 16.32
C GLY A 162 7.76 -6.05 15.05
N ASN A 163 8.92 -6.69 14.90
CA ASN A 163 9.26 -7.44 13.68
C ASN A 163 8.72 -8.87 13.77
N PRO A 164 8.23 -9.44 12.66
CA PRO A 164 7.78 -10.83 12.65
C PRO A 164 8.93 -11.81 12.97
N VAL A 165 8.68 -12.73 13.87
CA VAL A 165 9.68 -13.73 14.30
C VAL A 165 9.73 -14.86 13.27
N VAL A 166 10.94 -15.13 12.73
CA VAL A 166 11.15 -16.21 11.77
C VAL A 166 11.04 -17.56 12.47
N LEU A 167 10.21 -18.46 11.95
CA LEU A 167 10.09 -19.83 12.42
C LEU A 167 11.20 -20.70 11.77
N LYS A 168 11.30 -20.60 10.44
CA LYS A 168 12.31 -21.35 9.68
C LYS A 168 12.44 -20.81 8.27
N THR A 169 13.56 -21.14 7.62
CA THR A 169 13.76 -20.90 6.19
C THR A 169 13.87 -22.27 5.51
N VAL A 170 13.10 -22.47 4.45
CA VAL A 170 13.12 -23.72 3.67
C VAL A 170 13.63 -23.45 2.27
N SER A 171 14.38 -24.42 1.71
CA SER A 171 14.82 -24.38 0.31
C SER A 171 13.83 -25.16 -0.55
N LYS A 172 13.36 -24.52 -1.61
CA LYS A 172 12.40 -25.09 -2.55
C LYS A 172 13.00 -25.07 -3.95
N SER A 173 13.06 -26.23 -4.59
CA SER A 173 13.49 -26.31 -5.99
C SER A 173 12.29 -26.01 -6.90
N ILE A 174 12.50 -25.12 -7.83
CA ILE A 174 11.51 -24.80 -8.85
C ILE A 174 12.06 -25.07 -10.24
N VAL A 175 11.22 -25.58 -11.10
CA VAL A 175 11.49 -25.71 -12.53
C VAL A 175 10.21 -25.28 -13.24
N TYR A 176 10.31 -24.25 -14.07
CA TYR A 176 9.15 -23.69 -14.74
C TYR A 176 9.47 -23.44 -16.22
N THR A 177 8.70 -24.08 -17.10
CA THR A 177 8.81 -23.85 -18.53
C THR A 177 8.06 -22.57 -18.88
N LEU A 178 8.81 -21.52 -19.11
CA LEU A 178 8.26 -20.20 -19.43
C LEU A 178 7.89 -20.14 -20.93
N PRO A 179 6.75 -19.52 -21.27
CA PRO A 179 6.29 -19.49 -22.66
C PRO A 179 7.12 -18.55 -23.53
N ASN A 180 7.26 -18.89 -24.79
CA ASN A 180 7.88 -18.03 -25.80
C ASN A 180 6.85 -16.97 -26.24
N GLN A 181 6.59 -16.00 -25.36
CA GLN A 181 5.57 -14.97 -25.53
C GLN A 181 6.10 -13.61 -25.11
N LYS A 182 5.70 -12.57 -25.82
CA LYS A 182 6.07 -11.18 -25.48
C LYS A 182 5.40 -10.77 -24.17
N ILE A 183 6.17 -10.09 -23.32
CA ILE A 183 5.67 -9.47 -22.09
C ILE A 183 4.94 -8.19 -22.48
N LYS A 184 3.70 -8.03 -22.02
CA LYS A 184 2.94 -6.78 -22.15
C LYS A 184 2.98 -6.04 -20.82
N VAL A 185 3.60 -4.89 -20.79
CA VAL A 185 3.77 -4.07 -19.58
C VAL A 185 2.59 -3.11 -19.46
N VAL A 186 1.89 -3.17 -18.35
CA VAL A 186 0.80 -2.22 -18.03
C VAL A 186 1.29 -1.29 -16.91
N PHE A 187 1.29 0.02 -17.17
CA PHE A 187 1.82 1.02 -16.24
C PHE A 187 0.77 2.05 -15.86
N ARG A 188 1.03 2.82 -14.80
CA ARG A 188 0.15 3.90 -14.32
C ARG A 188 0.31 5.12 -15.20
N LEU A 189 -0.78 5.47 -15.91
CA LEU A 189 -0.81 6.63 -16.81
C LEU A 189 -0.96 7.95 -16.02
N ASP A 190 -1.65 7.90 -14.89
CA ASP A 190 -1.83 9.04 -13.99
C ASP A 190 -0.60 9.31 -13.13
N ASN A 191 -0.53 10.49 -12.52
CA ASN A 191 0.51 10.82 -11.55
C ASN A 191 0.30 10.03 -10.26
N SER A 192 1.17 9.06 -10.02
CA SER A 192 1.00 8.00 -9.04
C SER A 192 2.18 7.90 -8.08
N GLY A 193 1.90 8.03 -6.79
CA GLY A 193 2.91 7.77 -5.76
C GLY A 193 3.34 6.29 -5.73
N THR A 194 2.43 5.37 -6.13
CA THR A 194 2.81 3.96 -6.32
C THR A 194 3.90 3.85 -7.39
N THR A 195 3.75 4.58 -8.52
CA THR A 195 4.78 4.65 -9.57
C THR A 195 6.08 5.22 -9.01
N ASN A 196 6.02 6.30 -8.24
CA ASN A 196 7.19 6.93 -7.65
C ASN A 196 8.02 5.90 -6.86
N ASN A 197 7.35 5.18 -5.96
CA ASN A 197 8.01 4.14 -5.14
C ASN A 197 8.52 2.98 -5.99
N PHE A 198 7.76 2.57 -7.00
CA PHE A 198 8.17 1.50 -7.90
C PHE A 198 9.42 1.89 -8.70
N VAL A 199 9.48 3.14 -9.18
CA VAL A 199 10.65 3.66 -9.90
C VAL A 199 11.86 3.76 -8.95
N ARG A 200 11.66 4.23 -7.70
CA ARG A 200 12.73 4.24 -6.68
C ARG A 200 13.36 2.87 -6.53
N TYR A 201 12.50 1.86 -6.38
CA TYR A 201 12.92 0.48 -6.23
C TYR A 201 13.72 0.01 -7.47
N MET A 202 13.18 0.25 -8.68
CA MET A 202 13.87 -0.18 -9.90
C MET A 202 15.22 0.52 -10.06
N LYS A 203 15.28 1.80 -9.71
CA LYS A 203 16.53 2.57 -9.75
C LYS A 203 17.54 2.05 -8.73
N ALA A 204 17.09 1.64 -7.55
CA ALA A 204 17.99 1.09 -6.51
C ALA A 204 18.65 -0.22 -6.96
N PHE A 205 17.91 -1.09 -7.66
CA PHE A 205 18.41 -2.39 -8.10
C PHE A 205 19.01 -2.40 -9.50
N SER A 206 18.74 -1.37 -10.31
CA SER A 206 19.27 -1.25 -11.67
C SER A 206 19.56 0.22 -12.00
N PRO A 207 20.51 0.86 -11.29
CA PRO A 207 20.76 2.30 -11.49
C PRO A 207 21.27 2.65 -12.89
N ASN A 208 21.94 1.70 -13.54
CA ASN A 208 22.45 1.92 -14.91
C ASN A 208 21.35 1.82 -15.97
N THR A 209 20.22 1.19 -15.64
CA THR A 209 19.03 1.13 -16.51
C THR A 209 18.10 2.32 -16.21
N TRP A 210 17.76 2.55 -14.95
CA TRP A 210 16.81 3.59 -14.53
C TRP A 210 17.55 4.89 -14.18
N THR A 211 18.12 5.56 -15.19
CA THR A 211 18.96 6.74 -15.02
C THR A 211 18.16 8.03 -14.80
N LYS A 212 16.95 8.12 -15.36
CA LYS A 212 16.13 9.32 -15.27
C LYS A 212 15.68 9.60 -13.83
N PRO A 213 15.22 10.84 -13.53
CA PRO A 213 14.72 11.17 -12.19
C PRO A 213 13.50 10.33 -11.80
N VAL A 214 13.38 10.08 -10.50
CA VAL A 214 12.17 9.46 -9.93
C VAL A 214 11.00 10.44 -10.05
N SER A 215 9.87 9.96 -10.53
CA SER A 215 8.69 10.80 -10.76
C SER A 215 7.41 10.01 -10.45
N ASP A 216 6.34 10.71 -10.17
CA ASP A 216 4.99 10.13 -10.11
C ASP A 216 4.50 9.70 -11.51
N SER A 217 5.12 10.25 -12.56
CA SER A 217 4.82 9.90 -13.96
C SER A 217 5.75 8.80 -14.44
N PHE A 218 5.19 7.64 -14.80
CA PHE A 218 5.97 6.52 -15.30
C PHE A 218 6.73 6.90 -16.58
N SER A 219 6.05 7.57 -17.51
CA SER A 219 6.67 7.96 -18.80
C SER A 219 7.84 8.92 -18.62
N THR A 220 7.78 9.80 -17.60
CA THR A 220 8.89 10.71 -17.27
C THR A 220 10.13 9.94 -16.81
N SER A 221 9.92 8.91 -16.00
CA SER A 221 11.03 8.10 -15.45
C SER A 221 11.48 6.97 -16.38
N PHE A 222 10.65 6.60 -17.36
CA PHE A 222 10.92 5.46 -18.26
C PHE A 222 12.24 5.63 -19.00
N PRO A 223 13.14 4.64 -18.96
CA PRO A 223 14.40 4.72 -19.73
C PRO A 223 14.13 4.75 -21.23
N GLY A 224 14.74 5.65 -21.93
CA GLY A 224 14.51 5.81 -23.37
C GLY A 224 13.19 6.52 -23.68
N ASN A 225 12.57 6.15 -24.79
CA ASN A 225 11.32 6.73 -25.27
C ASN A 225 10.20 5.69 -25.18
N ILE A 226 9.21 5.95 -24.35
CA ILE A 226 8.09 5.02 -24.17
C ILE A 226 7.26 4.83 -25.45
N ASN A 227 7.32 5.79 -26.37
CA ASN A 227 6.57 5.77 -27.63
C ASN A 227 7.34 5.15 -28.80
N ASP A 228 8.53 4.56 -28.56
CA ASP A 228 9.26 3.84 -29.61
C ASP A 228 8.42 2.70 -30.19
N LEU A 229 8.61 2.41 -31.48
CA LEU A 229 7.83 1.39 -32.19
C LEU A 229 7.81 0.04 -31.48
N GLY A 230 8.92 -0.34 -30.84
CA GLY A 230 9.00 -1.60 -30.08
C GLY A 230 8.13 -1.62 -28.83
N ASN A 231 7.68 -0.48 -28.36
CA ASN A 231 6.84 -0.33 -27.15
C ASN A 231 5.35 -0.20 -27.48
N ILE A 232 5.02 0.24 -28.70
CA ILE A 232 3.61 0.45 -29.09
C ILE A 232 2.85 -0.88 -29.01
N GLY A 233 1.74 -0.89 -28.24
CA GLY A 233 0.92 -2.08 -28.01
C GLY A 233 1.53 -3.10 -27.05
N ARG A 234 2.79 -2.90 -26.61
CA ARG A 234 3.45 -3.74 -25.63
C ARG A 234 3.56 -3.07 -24.26
N VAL A 235 3.77 -1.73 -24.24
CA VAL A 235 3.86 -0.92 -23.03
C VAL A 235 2.67 0.04 -23.06
N VAL A 236 1.66 -0.22 -22.25
CA VAL A 236 0.38 0.51 -22.30
C VAL A 236 0.00 1.04 -20.92
N GLY A 237 -0.65 2.20 -20.90
CA GLY A 237 -1.01 2.87 -19.65
C GLY A 237 -2.48 2.70 -19.29
N ALA A 238 -2.77 2.71 -18.00
CA ALA A 238 -4.13 2.81 -17.47
C ALA A 238 -4.11 3.65 -16.19
N ASN A 239 -5.21 4.30 -15.90
CA ASN A 239 -5.31 5.18 -14.73
C ASN A 239 -5.61 4.39 -13.45
N GLN A 240 -4.96 4.75 -12.36
CA GLN A 240 -5.22 4.24 -11.02
C GLN A 240 -4.89 2.74 -10.87
N SER A 241 -4.85 2.26 -9.63
CA SER A 241 -4.57 0.84 -9.34
C SER A 241 -5.62 -0.08 -9.94
N GLN A 242 -6.90 0.33 -9.86
CA GLN A 242 -8.00 -0.43 -10.45
C GLN A 242 -7.85 -0.55 -11.97
N GLY A 243 -7.47 0.54 -12.64
CA GLY A 243 -7.34 0.56 -14.10
C GLY A 243 -6.23 -0.36 -14.59
N VAL A 244 -5.04 -0.30 -13.97
CA VAL A 244 -3.94 -1.18 -14.38
C VAL A 244 -4.25 -2.65 -14.08
N ALA A 245 -4.92 -2.94 -12.95
CA ALA A 245 -5.31 -4.32 -12.62
C ALA A 245 -6.36 -4.84 -13.61
N THR A 246 -7.36 -4.00 -13.95
CA THR A 246 -8.39 -4.35 -14.95
C THR A 246 -7.77 -4.65 -16.31
N LEU A 247 -6.89 -3.76 -16.79
CA LEU A 247 -6.27 -3.93 -18.09
C LEU A 247 -5.38 -5.19 -18.11
N ALA A 248 -4.59 -5.39 -17.06
CA ALA A 248 -3.71 -6.55 -16.97
C ALA A 248 -4.51 -7.86 -16.93
N SER A 249 -5.63 -7.89 -16.18
CA SER A 249 -6.44 -9.12 -16.06
C SER A 249 -7.05 -9.55 -17.42
N LYS A 250 -7.31 -8.57 -18.29
CA LYS A 250 -7.85 -8.83 -19.64
C LYS A 250 -6.76 -9.07 -20.69
N THR A 251 -5.49 -8.89 -20.32
CA THR A 251 -4.36 -8.97 -21.26
C THR A 251 -3.47 -10.16 -20.90
N LYS A 252 -3.57 -11.25 -21.66
CA LYS A 252 -2.69 -12.42 -21.45
C LYS A 252 -1.22 -12.02 -21.60
N TYR A 253 -0.37 -12.61 -20.78
CA TYR A 253 1.07 -12.40 -20.77
C TYR A 253 1.47 -10.99 -20.29
N SER A 254 0.55 -10.28 -19.63
CA SER A 254 0.84 -8.96 -19.07
C SER A 254 1.54 -9.05 -17.73
N ILE A 255 2.21 -7.92 -17.37
CA ILE A 255 2.77 -7.66 -16.06
C ILE A 255 2.41 -6.21 -15.66
N THR A 256 2.14 -5.99 -14.39
CA THR A 256 1.79 -4.67 -13.86
C THR A 256 2.20 -4.56 -12.39
N TYR A 257 1.92 -3.42 -11.79
CA TYR A 257 2.20 -3.17 -10.38
C TYR A 257 1.05 -2.37 -9.75
N ALA A 258 0.64 -2.79 -8.58
CA ALA A 258 -0.36 -2.10 -7.75
C ALA A 258 -0.32 -2.67 -6.34
N GLU A 259 -1.09 -2.12 -5.42
CA GLU A 259 -1.22 -2.67 -4.07
C GLU A 259 -1.78 -4.11 -4.17
N VAL A 260 -1.30 -5.01 -3.30
CA VAL A 260 -1.45 -6.46 -3.47
C VAL A 260 -2.91 -6.96 -3.54
N SER A 261 -3.84 -6.31 -2.84
CA SER A 261 -5.23 -6.76 -2.85
C SER A 261 -5.88 -6.68 -4.23
N PHE A 262 -5.38 -5.80 -5.11
CA PHE A 262 -5.88 -5.73 -6.49
C PHE A 262 -5.63 -7.03 -7.25
N ALA A 263 -4.57 -7.78 -6.93
CA ALA A 263 -4.33 -9.08 -7.56
C ALA A 263 -5.52 -10.02 -7.29
N LYS A 264 -5.96 -10.09 -6.03
CA LYS A 264 -7.08 -10.94 -5.63
C LYS A 264 -8.38 -10.54 -6.33
N PHE A 265 -8.70 -9.23 -6.30
CA PHE A 265 -9.96 -8.73 -6.87
C PHE A 265 -10.04 -8.93 -8.39
N TYR A 266 -8.90 -8.92 -9.08
CA TYR A 266 -8.86 -9.00 -10.55
C TYR A 266 -8.33 -10.33 -11.06
N GLY A 267 -8.13 -11.31 -10.17
CA GLY A 267 -7.70 -12.66 -10.57
C GLY A 267 -6.29 -12.70 -11.16
N LEU A 268 -5.44 -11.72 -10.80
CA LEU A 268 -4.05 -11.71 -11.20
C LEU A 268 -3.20 -12.52 -10.22
N LYS A 269 -2.06 -12.99 -10.68
CA LYS A 269 -1.09 -13.69 -9.83
C LYS A 269 0.02 -12.71 -9.45
N VAL A 270 0.67 -12.97 -8.31
CA VAL A 270 1.75 -12.12 -7.83
C VAL A 270 3.08 -12.87 -7.90
N ALA A 271 4.13 -12.15 -8.26
CA ALA A 271 5.49 -12.69 -8.27
C ALA A 271 6.14 -12.55 -6.89
N ASN A 272 6.95 -13.54 -6.51
CA ASN A 272 7.88 -13.35 -5.39
C ASN A 272 9.09 -12.60 -5.91
N ILE A 273 9.54 -11.59 -5.15
CA ILE A 273 10.59 -10.67 -5.61
C ILE A 273 11.89 -10.90 -4.83
N GLY A 274 13.00 -10.93 -5.56
CA GLY A 274 14.31 -11.08 -4.95
C GLY A 274 14.72 -9.82 -4.19
N ASN A 275 15.17 -9.98 -2.93
CA ASN A 275 15.66 -8.88 -2.11
C ASN A 275 17.19 -8.85 -2.04
N ALA A 276 17.76 -7.88 -1.33
CA ALA A 276 19.22 -7.69 -1.25
C ALA A 276 19.93 -8.79 -0.45
N SER A 277 19.20 -9.57 0.33
CA SER A 277 19.80 -10.75 1.03
C SER A 277 19.85 -11.98 0.12
N GLY A 278 19.30 -11.90 -1.11
CA GLY A 278 19.29 -13.03 -2.06
C GLY A 278 18.09 -13.94 -1.94
N ASN A 279 17.10 -13.57 -1.12
CA ASN A 279 15.88 -14.35 -0.94
C ASN A 279 14.79 -13.84 -1.88
N PHE A 280 13.91 -14.76 -2.35
CA PHE A 280 12.69 -14.39 -3.05
C PHE A 280 11.55 -14.37 -2.03
N VAL A 281 10.95 -13.20 -1.85
CA VAL A 281 9.93 -12.99 -0.81
C VAL A 281 8.59 -12.61 -1.44
N GLU A 282 7.52 -13.05 -0.81
CA GLU A 282 6.17 -12.77 -1.33
C GLU A 282 5.65 -11.41 -0.80
N PRO A 283 4.75 -10.77 -1.55
CA PRO A 283 4.15 -9.50 -1.11
C PRO A 283 3.06 -9.76 -0.07
N ASN A 284 3.46 -9.83 1.19
CA ASN A 284 2.52 -10.01 2.31
C ASN A 284 2.86 -9.06 3.45
N SER A 285 1.96 -8.95 4.42
CA SER A 285 2.08 -8.02 5.54
C SER A 285 3.34 -8.26 6.39
N ALA A 286 3.74 -9.52 6.59
CA ALA A 286 4.92 -9.84 7.38
C ALA A 286 6.20 -9.34 6.71
N ASN A 287 6.30 -9.57 5.40
CA ASN A 287 7.48 -9.18 4.64
C ASN A 287 7.56 -7.65 4.43
N VAL A 288 6.40 -6.99 4.38
CA VAL A 288 6.32 -5.52 4.40
C VAL A 288 6.85 -4.99 5.74
N SER A 289 6.37 -5.57 6.86
CA SER A 289 6.82 -5.14 8.19
C SER A 289 8.33 -5.31 8.35
N ALA A 290 8.89 -6.42 7.85
CA ALA A 290 10.34 -6.67 7.89
C ALA A 290 11.11 -5.58 7.11
N PHE A 291 10.61 -5.16 5.95
CA PHE A 291 11.25 -4.12 5.16
C PHE A 291 11.11 -2.73 5.81
N LEU A 292 9.90 -2.39 6.28
CA LEU A 292 9.64 -1.09 6.90
C LEU A 292 10.36 -0.93 8.24
N GLY A 293 10.71 -2.03 8.92
CA GLY A 293 11.51 -2.00 10.14
C GLY A 293 12.89 -1.40 9.92
N GLU A 294 13.39 -1.40 8.69
CA GLU A 294 14.70 -0.86 8.32
C GLU A 294 14.60 0.58 7.75
N ALA A 295 13.37 1.13 7.64
CA ALA A 295 13.17 2.47 7.08
C ALA A 295 13.50 3.56 8.10
N LYS A 296 13.91 4.72 7.59
CA LYS A 296 14.16 5.91 8.41
C LYS A 296 13.09 6.96 8.13
N ILE A 297 12.77 7.75 9.13
CA ILE A 297 11.78 8.84 9.01
C ILE A 297 12.50 10.17 9.24
N ASP A 298 12.26 11.13 8.35
CA ASP A 298 12.85 12.48 8.49
C ASP A 298 11.93 13.42 9.29
N SER A 299 12.37 14.66 9.47
CA SER A 299 11.63 15.69 10.22
C SER A 299 10.29 16.09 9.56
N ASN A 300 10.08 15.75 8.30
CA ASN A 300 8.82 16.01 7.59
C ASN A 300 7.91 14.78 7.56
N ASN A 301 8.25 13.75 8.37
CA ASN A 301 7.52 12.48 8.49
C ASN A 301 7.58 11.63 7.22
N ILE A 302 8.61 11.83 6.40
CA ILE A 302 8.78 11.11 5.13
C ILE A 302 9.73 9.95 5.34
N LEU A 303 9.33 8.76 4.88
CA LEU A 303 10.15 7.55 4.97
C LEU A 303 11.16 7.47 3.83
N SER A 304 12.37 7.07 4.18
CA SER A 304 13.36 6.60 3.21
C SER A 304 13.60 5.11 3.46
N TYR A 305 13.56 4.34 2.38
CA TYR A 305 13.65 2.86 2.45
C TYR A 305 15.07 2.41 2.21
N ASP A 306 15.51 1.40 2.98
CA ASP A 306 16.82 0.79 2.79
C ASP A 306 16.71 -0.43 1.86
N TYR A 307 16.88 -0.20 0.57
CA TYR A 307 16.86 -1.26 -0.43
C TYR A 307 18.05 -2.23 -0.32
N SER A 308 19.09 -1.86 0.45
CA SER A 308 20.29 -2.69 0.64
C SER A 308 20.21 -3.60 1.87
N THR A 309 19.15 -3.48 2.67
CA THR A 309 18.98 -4.25 3.90
C THR A 309 19.20 -5.75 3.67
N LYS A 310 19.87 -6.38 4.64
CA LYS A 310 20.10 -7.83 4.63
C LYS A 310 19.04 -8.59 5.43
N GLU A 311 17.96 -7.90 5.86
CA GLU A 311 16.83 -8.56 6.54
C GLU A 311 16.25 -9.64 5.61
N PRO A 312 16.33 -10.93 5.97
CA PRO A 312 15.97 -12.01 5.03
C PRO A 312 14.52 -11.96 4.53
N GLY A 313 13.60 -11.45 5.34
CA GLY A 313 12.18 -11.37 4.99
C GLY A 313 11.76 -10.06 4.36
N ALA A 314 12.69 -9.12 4.17
CA ALA A 314 12.33 -7.78 3.67
C ALA A 314 11.79 -7.85 2.25
N TYR A 315 10.54 -7.41 2.04
CA TYR A 315 9.94 -7.26 0.71
C TYR A 315 10.25 -5.86 0.20
N PRO A 316 11.13 -5.71 -0.81
CA PRO A 316 11.69 -4.38 -1.14
C PRO A 316 10.70 -3.40 -1.79
N LEU A 317 9.45 -3.78 -1.94
CA LEU A 317 8.35 -2.95 -2.39
C LEU A 317 7.28 -2.79 -1.31
N GLY A 318 7.64 -2.96 -0.02
CA GLY A 318 6.81 -2.58 1.11
C GLY A 318 6.83 -1.07 1.27
N ILE A 319 5.66 -0.41 1.22
CA ILE A 319 5.61 1.06 1.30
C ILE A 319 4.54 1.51 2.27
N VAL A 320 4.58 2.81 2.59
CA VAL A 320 3.48 3.47 3.29
C VAL A 320 2.73 4.40 2.34
N SER A 321 1.43 4.59 2.60
CA SER A 321 0.66 5.67 2.01
C SER A 321 0.44 6.72 3.09
N TYR A 322 0.70 7.98 2.75
CA TYR A 322 0.58 9.10 3.67
C TYR A 322 -0.82 9.69 3.61
N LEU A 323 -1.45 9.80 4.75
CA LEU A 323 -2.55 10.72 4.95
C LEU A 323 -1.94 12.13 4.96
N LEU A 324 -2.35 12.99 4.04
CA LEU A 324 -2.05 14.42 4.06
C LEU A 324 -3.19 15.07 4.82
N ALA A 325 -2.87 15.70 5.94
CA ALA A 325 -3.88 16.27 6.83
C ALA A 325 -3.53 17.72 7.16
N ASP A 326 -4.57 18.57 7.19
CA ASP A 326 -4.40 20.00 7.45
C ASP A 326 -4.61 20.27 8.94
N THR A 327 -3.53 20.66 9.65
CA THR A 327 -3.58 20.98 11.08
C THR A 327 -4.44 22.21 11.37
N SER A 328 -4.79 23.02 10.35
CA SER A 328 -5.70 24.16 10.47
C SER A 328 -7.06 23.87 9.82
N GLY A 329 -7.30 22.63 9.39
CA GLY A 329 -8.54 22.24 8.71
C GLY A 329 -9.77 22.35 9.59
N LYS A 330 -10.89 22.75 8.99
CA LYS A 330 -12.17 22.92 9.70
C LYS A 330 -12.62 21.62 10.36
N ASN A 331 -12.47 20.48 9.67
CA ASN A 331 -12.93 19.16 10.11
C ASN A 331 -11.78 18.30 10.67
N LYS A 332 -10.71 18.94 11.15
CA LYS A 332 -9.50 18.22 11.58
C LYS A 332 -9.75 17.19 12.69
N GLU A 333 -10.68 17.45 13.61
CA GLU A 333 -11.00 16.51 14.68
C GLU A 333 -11.63 15.22 14.13
N ALA A 334 -12.51 15.35 13.13
CA ALA A 334 -13.07 14.18 12.46
C ALA A 334 -12.00 13.42 11.64
N VAL A 335 -11.09 14.14 10.98
CA VAL A 335 -9.95 13.55 10.29
C VAL A 335 -9.03 12.83 11.27
N LYS A 336 -8.81 13.41 12.46
CA LYS A 336 -8.02 12.80 13.54
C LYS A 336 -8.63 11.47 13.98
N GLN A 337 -9.94 11.43 14.21
CA GLN A 337 -10.63 10.20 14.58
C GLN A 337 -10.51 9.13 13.50
N TRP A 338 -10.69 9.53 12.23
CA TRP A 338 -10.55 8.62 11.08
C TRP A 338 -9.12 8.08 10.98
N ALA A 339 -8.11 8.95 11.14
CA ALA A 339 -6.70 8.53 11.10
C ALA A 339 -6.37 7.51 12.19
N LYS A 340 -6.91 7.72 13.42
CA LYS A 340 -6.75 6.75 14.52
C LYS A 340 -7.37 5.41 14.17
N TYR A 341 -8.55 5.42 13.55
CA TYR A 341 -9.23 4.20 13.17
C TYR A 341 -8.46 3.44 12.09
N LEU A 342 -7.92 4.16 11.09
CA LEU A 342 -7.17 3.56 9.99
C LEU A 342 -5.95 2.76 10.47
N VAL A 343 -5.30 3.17 11.56
CA VAL A 343 -4.12 2.45 12.08
C VAL A 343 -4.50 1.40 13.13
N SER A 344 -5.78 1.24 13.42
CA SER A 344 -6.24 0.31 14.45
C SER A 344 -6.32 -1.13 13.95
N PRO A 345 -6.19 -2.11 14.85
CA PRO A 345 -6.41 -3.51 14.48
C PRO A 345 -7.82 -3.78 13.94
N GLU A 346 -8.83 -3.02 14.41
CA GLU A 346 -10.22 -3.17 13.96
C GLU A 346 -10.36 -2.89 12.45
N CYS A 347 -9.55 -1.96 11.93
CA CYS A 347 -9.52 -1.66 10.50
C CYS A 347 -8.58 -2.62 9.75
N VAL A 348 -7.30 -2.65 10.14
CA VAL A 348 -6.27 -3.33 9.35
C VAL A 348 -6.44 -4.85 9.34
N ASN A 349 -6.88 -5.41 10.47
CA ASN A 349 -7.06 -6.87 10.61
C ASN A 349 -8.48 -7.35 10.27
N ALA A 350 -9.37 -6.43 9.85
CA ALA A 350 -10.75 -6.80 9.47
C ALA A 350 -10.75 -7.84 8.34
N LYS A 351 -9.85 -7.68 7.37
CA LYS A 351 -9.64 -8.62 6.26
C LYS A 351 -8.15 -8.85 6.02
N PRO A 352 -7.52 -9.73 6.82
CA PRO A 352 -6.08 -9.99 6.69
C PRO A 352 -5.65 -10.42 5.29
N GLU A 353 -6.57 -11.05 4.54
CA GLU A 353 -6.30 -11.51 3.17
C GLU A 353 -6.10 -10.37 2.18
N LEU A 354 -6.38 -9.13 2.55
CA LEU A 354 -6.06 -7.97 1.70
C LEU A 354 -4.55 -7.66 1.71
N GLY A 355 -3.81 -8.14 2.73
CA GLY A 355 -2.36 -8.02 2.76
C GLY A 355 -1.82 -6.72 3.33
N PHE A 356 -2.65 -5.87 3.91
CA PHE A 356 -2.20 -4.67 4.60
C PHE A 356 -1.48 -5.04 5.91
N ALA A 357 -0.45 -4.29 6.24
CA ALA A 357 0.36 -4.55 7.44
C ALA A 357 -0.10 -3.67 8.59
N LEU A 358 -0.38 -4.29 9.73
CA LEU A 358 -0.67 -3.55 10.96
C LEU A 358 0.61 -2.89 11.45
N ILE A 359 0.58 -1.59 11.60
CA ILE A 359 1.70 -0.82 12.12
C ILE A 359 1.69 -0.94 13.65
N THR A 360 2.85 -1.22 14.24
CA THR A 360 2.97 -1.48 15.69
C THR A 360 4.25 -0.85 16.25
N GLY A 361 4.43 -0.95 17.57
CA GLY A 361 5.66 -0.55 18.24
C GLY A 361 5.98 0.93 18.12
N LYS A 362 7.26 1.25 18.07
CA LYS A 362 7.74 2.66 18.01
C LYS A 362 7.20 3.41 16.80
N PHE A 363 6.98 2.72 15.69
CA PHE A 363 6.42 3.36 14.49
C PHE A 363 4.97 3.80 14.75
N LEU A 364 4.16 2.97 15.40
CA LEU A 364 2.79 3.36 15.78
C LEU A 364 2.79 4.51 16.78
N GLU A 365 3.70 4.50 17.77
CA GLU A 365 3.84 5.60 18.73
C GLU A 365 4.14 6.91 18.00
N PHE A 366 5.07 6.88 17.05
CA PHE A 366 5.39 8.03 16.21
C PHE A 366 4.15 8.53 15.46
N ILE A 367 3.41 7.63 14.81
CA ILE A 367 2.20 7.98 14.03
C ILE A 367 1.15 8.61 14.95
N ASN A 368 0.90 8.03 16.12
CA ASN A 368 -0.07 8.57 17.08
C ASN A 368 0.31 9.97 17.53
N LYS A 369 1.62 10.23 17.70
CA LYS A 369 2.11 11.59 18.02
C LYS A 369 1.79 12.56 16.88
N GLN A 370 1.94 12.12 15.61
CA GLN A 370 1.59 13.00 14.49
C GLN A 370 0.08 13.21 14.39
N ILE A 371 -0.72 12.17 14.59
CA ILE A 371 -2.18 12.27 14.61
C ILE A 371 -2.65 13.26 15.70
N SER A 372 -1.97 13.28 16.85
CA SER A 372 -2.35 14.20 17.95
C SER A 372 -2.17 15.67 17.58
N ARG A 373 -1.41 15.99 16.52
CA ARG A 373 -1.23 17.38 16.06
C ARG A 373 -2.47 17.93 15.33
N LEU A 374 -3.38 17.06 14.91
CA LEU A 374 -4.69 17.43 14.38
C LEU A 374 -5.63 17.76 15.54
#